data_b0ecbcc6a8ed555817c3298fe3cd05c9
#
_entry.id   b0ecbcc6a8ed555817c3298fe3cd05c9
#
_cell.length_a   1.000
_cell.length_b   1.000
_cell.length_c   1.000
_cell.angle_alpha   90.00
_cell.angle_beta   90.00
_cell.angle_gamma   90.00
#
_symmetry.space_group_name_H-M   'P 1'
#
loop_
_entity.id
_entity.type
_entity.pdbx_description
1 polymer ?
#
loop_
_entity_poly.entity_id
_entity_poly.type
_entity_poly.pdbx_seq_one_letter_code
_entity_poly.pdbx_strand_id
1 'polypeptide(L)'
;MMPTLIAGDFIAVNKFSYGLRLPVFNIQLVPVGLPQRGEVFVFHYPVDPSIDYIKRVIGLPGDDIRYENKQLTINGEKIEQFFVGQYLYNINDYQIATADEYLVKHNDTEHSILLHDLPDRDFHFKVPEGHYLAMGDNRDNSSDSRVWGFVPEEYLVGKAWVIWLNFGEPSRIGNLIK
;
A
#
# COMPACT_ATOMS: atom_id res chain seq x y z
N MET A 1 6.72 -2.96 -0.70
CA MET A 1 5.57 -3.46 0.10
C MET A 1 5.98 -4.47 1.19
N MET A 2 7.29 -4.66 1.43
CA MET A 2 7.72 -5.50 2.57
C MET A 2 7.09 -5.02 3.88
N PRO A 3 6.70 -5.93 4.77
CA PRO A 3 6.86 -7.38 4.67
C PRO A 3 5.76 -8.08 3.89
N THR A 4 4.64 -7.41 3.61
CA THR A 4 3.45 -7.99 2.95
C THR A 4 3.80 -8.63 1.59
N LEU A 5 4.55 -7.91 0.75
CA LEU A 5 5.05 -8.40 -0.54
C LEU A 5 6.56 -8.21 -0.61
N ILE A 6 7.25 -9.24 -1.10
CA ILE A 6 8.70 -9.23 -1.30
C ILE A 6 9.06 -9.33 -2.79
N ALA A 7 10.31 -9.04 -3.11
CA ALA A 7 10.80 -9.25 -4.48
C ALA A 7 10.68 -10.73 -4.86
N GLY A 8 10.18 -11.00 -6.07
CA GLY A 8 9.91 -12.37 -6.54
C GLY A 8 8.47 -12.85 -6.34
N ASP A 9 7.63 -12.13 -5.60
CA ASP A 9 6.20 -12.44 -5.53
C ASP A 9 5.50 -12.06 -6.84
N PHE A 10 4.83 -13.03 -7.45
CA PHE A 10 3.86 -12.81 -8.53
C PHE A 10 2.47 -12.75 -7.91
N ILE A 11 1.77 -11.65 -8.13
CA ILE A 11 0.48 -11.39 -7.52
C ILE A 11 -0.67 -11.50 -8.52
N ALA A 12 -1.81 -11.99 -8.06
CA ALA A 12 -3.05 -11.91 -8.83
C ALA A 12 -3.78 -10.60 -8.46
N VAL A 13 -4.16 -9.84 -9.50
CA VAL A 13 -4.85 -8.57 -9.37
C VAL A 13 -6.27 -8.72 -9.92
N ASN A 14 -7.26 -8.46 -9.06
CA ASN A 14 -8.65 -8.42 -9.48
C ASN A 14 -8.98 -7.05 -10.07
N LYS A 15 -8.95 -6.96 -11.39
CA LYS A 15 -9.25 -5.71 -12.13
C LYS A 15 -10.74 -5.32 -12.11
N PHE A 16 -11.63 -6.22 -11.70
CA PHE A 16 -13.05 -5.95 -11.61
C PHE A 16 -13.45 -5.32 -10.28
N SER A 17 -12.57 -5.31 -9.27
CA SER A 17 -12.88 -4.80 -7.93
C SER A 17 -13.31 -3.34 -7.92
N TYR A 18 -12.74 -2.51 -8.80
CA TYR A 18 -12.98 -1.06 -8.83
C TYR A 18 -13.78 -0.60 -10.06
N GLY A 19 -14.49 -1.52 -10.69
CA GLY A 19 -15.36 -1.26 -11.83
C GLY A 19 -14.80 -1.79 -13.15
N LEU A 20 -15.71 -1.95 -14.10
CA LEU A 20 -15.40 -2.39 -15.46
C LEU A 20 -15.03 -1.18 -16.28
N ARG A 21 -13.76 -1.09 -16.70
CA ARG A 21 -13.26 -0.01 -17.57
C ARG A 21 -12.96 -0.56 -18.96
N LEU A 22 -13.31 0.20 -19.99
CA LEU A 22 -12.94 -0.14 -21.36
C LEU A 22 -11.42 0.05 -21.53
N PRO A 23 -10.71 -0.98 -22.00
CA PRO A 23 -9.23 -0.95 -22.05
C PRO A 23 -8.65 0.12 -22.98
N VAL A 24 -9.42 0.64 -23.94
CA VAL A 24 -8.95 1.61 -24.95
C VAL A 24 -9.29 3.06 -24.53
N PHE A 25 -10.39 3.29 -23.86
CA PHE A 25 -10.89 4.64 -23.55
C PHE A 25 -10.89 4.96 -22.05
N ASN A 26 -10.51 4.01 -21.20
CA ASN A 26 -10.55 4.11 -19.72
C ASN A 26 -11.90 4.61 -19.18
N ILE A 27 -13.00 4.42 -19.93
CA ILE A 27 -14.35 4.80 -19.54
C ILE A 27 -14.89 3.72 -18.60
N GLN A 28 -15.27 4.12 -17.40
CA GLN A 28 -15.92 3.22 -16.44
C GLN A 28 -17.35 2.93 -16.90
N LEU A 29 -17.61 1.65 -17.25
CA LEU A 29 -18.94 1.22 -17.72
C LEU A 29 -19.89 0.91 -16.56
N VAL A 30 -19.37 0.33 -15.49
CA VAL A 30 -20.14 -0.05 -14.30
C VAL A 30 -19.31 0.17 -13.06
N PRO A 31 -19.74 1.00 -12.10
CA PRO A 31 -19.09 1.06 -10.79
C PRO A 31 -19.44 -0.22 -10.02
N VAL A 32 -18.42 -1.03 -9.72
CA VAL A 32 -18.61 -2.28 -8.95
C VAL A 32 -18.24 -2.07 -7.47
N GLY A 33 -17.21 -1.27 -7.20
CA GLY A 33 -16.76 -0.97 -5.85
C GLY A 33 -15.70 0.15 -5.84
N LEU A 34 -15.40 0.62 -4.66
CA LEU A 34 -14.33 1.59 -4.41
C LEU A 34 -13.27 0.93 -3.51
N PRO A 35 -12.00 1.37 -3.61
CA PRO A 35 -10.96 0.92 -2.69
C PRO A 35 -11.37 1.13 -1.24
N GLN A 36 -11.14 0.12 -0.43
CA GLN A 36 -11.35 0.21 1.02
C GLN A 36 -10.01 0.47 1.72
N ARG A 37 -10.07 1.16 2.85
CA ARG A 37 -8.88 1.40 3.66
C ARG A 37 -8.25 0.08 4.10
N GLY A 38 -6.93 -0.01 4.02
CA GLY A 38 -6.17 -1.22 4.31
C GLY A 38 -5.99 -2.16 3.11
N GLU A 39 -6.76 -2.02 2.03
CA GLU A 39 -6.55 -2.84 0.84
C GLU A 39 -5.21 -2.54 0.16
N VAL A 40 -4.60 -3.58 -0.38
CA VAL A 40 -3.45 -3.43 -1.28
C VAL A 40 -3.96 -3.31 -2.71
N PHE A 41 -3.64 -2.21 -3.38
CA PHE A 41 -4.13 -1.91 -4.71
C PHE A 41 -3.02 -1.63 -5.70
N VAL A 42 -3.30 -1.92 -6.96
CA VAL A 42 -2.45 -1.60 -8.11
C VAL A 42 -3.07 -0.42 -8.85
N PHE A 43 -2.22 0.51 -9.24
CA PHE A 43 -2.63 1.72 -9.94
C PHE A 43 -1.51 2.23 -10.85
N HIS A 44 -1.88 3.00 -11.88
CA HIS A 44 -0.92 3.70 -12.72
C HIS A 44 -0.22 4.81 -11.91
N TYR A 45 1.10 4.86 -11.95
CA TYR A 45 1.88 5.84 -11.20
C TYR A 45 1.55 7.27 -11.67
N PRO A 46 1.13 8.19 -10.77
CA PRO A 46 0.62 9.50 -11.18
C PRO A 46 1.62 10.39 -11.94
N VAL A 47 2.93 10.20 -11.73
CA VAL A 47 3.98 10.97 -12.41
C VAL A 47 4.31 10.37 -13.78
N ASP A 48 4.21 9.03 -13.89
CA ASP A 48 4.42 8.31 -15.16
C ASP A 48 3.41 7.15 -15.27
N PRO A 49 2.25 7.37 -15.89
CA PRO A 49 1.19 6.36 -15.98
C PRO A 49 1.53 5.11 -16.80
N SER A 50 2.70 5.05 -17.44
CA SER A 50 3.18 3.85 -18.10
C SER A 50 3.69 2.78 -17.12
N ILE A 51 3.86 3.14 -15.85
CA ILE A 51 4.39 2.29 -14.77
C ILE A 51 3.27 1.98 -13.78
N ASP A 52 3.09 0.71 -13.44
CA ASP A 52 2.18 0.29 -12.40
C ASP A 52 2.88 0.27 -11.03
N TYR A 53 2.23 0.87 -10.05
CA TYR A 53 2.64 0.83 -8.64
C TYR A 53 1.69 -0.03 -7.83
N ILE A 54 2.23 -0.63 -6.77
CA ILE A 54 1.46 -1.36 -5.76
C ILE A 54 1.73 -0.75 -4.39
N LYS A 55 0.67 -0.34 -3.69
CA LYS A 55 0.71 0.25 -2.35
C LYS A 55 -0.52 -0.16 -1.56
N ARG A 56 -0.58 0.28 -0.30
CA ARG A 56 -1.77 0.12 0.55
C ARG A 56 -2.57 1.41 0.58
N VAL A 57 -3.90 1.28 0.52
CA VAL A 57 -4.84 2.40 0.69
C VAL A 57 -4.84 2.82 2.16
N ILE A 58 -4.39 4.03 2.43
CA ILE A 58 -4.37 4.62 3.78
C ILE A 58 -5.45 5.67 3.93
N GLY A 59 -5.62 6.56 2.95
CA GLY A 59 -6.63 7.60 2.97
C GLY A 59 -7.66 7.43 1.87
N LEU A 60 -8.93 7.62 2.22
CA LEU A 60 -10.08 7.65 1.32
C LEU A 60 -10.46 9.11 1.02
N PRO A 61 -11.24 9.40 -0.04
CA PRO A 61 -11.72 10.74 -0.33
C PRO A 61 -12.34 11.41 0.91
N GLY A 62 -11.93 12.64 1.20
CA GLY A 62 -12.40 13.44 2.35
C GLY A 62 -11.66 13.21 3.67
N ASP A 63 -10.79 12.21 3.79
CA ASP A 63 -10.05 11.94 5.02
C ASP A 63 -9.03 13.03 5.35
N ASP A 64 -8.89 13.31 6.65
CA ASP A 64 -7.79 14.07 7.25
C ASP A 64 -6.72 13.10 7.77
N ILE A 65 -5.54 13.11 7.16
CA ILE A 65 -4.46 12.17 7.44
C ILE A 65 -3.25 12.91 7.97
N ARG A 66 -2.78 12.52 9.15
CA ARG A 66 -1.54 13.00 9.76
C ARG A 66 -0.58 11.85 10.00
N TYR A 67 0.67 12.11 9.76
CA TYR A 67 1.76 11.21 10.09
C TYR A 67 2.84 12.02 10.79
N GLU A 68 3.01 11.80 12.06
CA GLU A 68 3.93 12.53 12.92
C GLU A 68 4.65 11.57 13.84
N ASN A 69 5.97 11.67 13.94
CA ASN A 69 6.80 10.77 14.75
C ASN A 69 6.49 9.27 14.47
N LYS A 70 6.36 8.91 13.21
CA LYS A 70 6.00 7.55 12.72
C LYS A 70 4.64 7.04 13.16
N GLN A 71 3.83 7.91 13.72
CA GLN A 71 2.47 7.60 14.15
C GLN A 71 1.45 8.13 13.12
N LEU A 72 0.63 7.21 12.59
CA LEU A 72 -0.47 7.54 11.70
C LEU A 72 -1.72 7.93 12.51
N THR A 73 -2.36 9.02 12.11
CA THR A 73 -3.66 9.47 12.63
C THR A 73 -4.60 9.70 11.45
N ILE A 74 -5.82 9.18 11.51
CA ILE A 74 -6.84 9.28 10.48
C ILE A 74 -8.09 9.88 11.10
N ASN A 75 -8.56 11.02 10.60
CA ASN A 75 -9.76 11.72 11.11
C ASN A 75 -9.72 11.97 12.62
N GLY A 76 -8.52 12.23 13.15
CA GLY A 76 -8.30 12.48 14.59
C GLY A 76 -8.10 11.21 15.43
N GLU A 77 -8.28 10.02 14.87
CA GLU A 77 -8.05 8.75 15.54
C GLU A 77 -6.63 8.23 15.27
N LYS A 78 -5.86 7.96 16.33
CA LYS A 78 -4.55 7.33 16.21
C LYS A 78 -4.69 5.87 15.86
N ILE A 79 -3.94 5.44 14.84
CA ILE A 79 -3.92 4.04 14.42
C ILE A 79 -3.01 3.24 15.36
N GLU A 80 -3.55 2.21 15.97
CA GLU A 80 -2.80 1.36 16.89
C GLU A 80 -1.69 0.61 16.15
N GLN A 81 -0.50 0.62 16.74
CA GLN A 81 0.65 -0.12 16.23
C GLN A 81 1.37 -0.83 17.38
N PHE A 82 1.59 -2.13 17.23
CA PHE A 82 2.18 -3.00 18.23
C PHE A 82 3.51 -3.53 17.72
N PHE A 83 4.56 -3.31 18.49
CA PHE A 83 5.88 -3.84 18.15
C PHE A 83 5.86 -5.39 18.17
N VAL A 84 6.32 -5.98 17.07
CA VAL A 84 6.39 -7.44 16.89
C VAL A 84 7.80 -7.95 17.12
N GLY A 85 8.80 -7.27 16.56
CA GLY A 85 10.19 -7.67 16.62
C GLY A 85 11.03 -7.00 15.55
N GLN A 86 12.26 -7.48 15.38
CA GLN A 86 13.14 -7.03 14.31
C GLN A 86 12.94 -7.89 13.07
N TYR A 87 12.73 -7.23 11.94
CA TYR A 87 12.63 -7.83 10.63
C TYR A 87 13.97 -7.71 9.90
N LEU A 88 14.51 -8.85 9.48
CA LEU A 88 15.76 -8.93 8.72
C LEU A 88 15.47 -9.20 7.26
N TYR A 89 16.06 -8.44 6.36
CA TYR A 89 15.92 -8.67 4.93
C TYR A 89 17.20 -8.34 4.16
N ASN A 90 17.40 -9.02 3.05
CA ASN A 90 18.55 -8.80 2.18
C ASN A 90 18.30 -7.57 1.29
N ILE A 91 19.20 -6.61 1.30
CA ILE A 91 19.26 -5.52 0.31
C ILE A 91 19.87 -6.06 -0.99
N ASN A 92 20.89 -6.88 -0.86
CA ASN A 92 21.57 -7.61 -1.93
C ASN A 92 22.26 -8.84 -1.34
N ASP A 93 23.03 -9.59 -2.15
CA ASP A 93 23.71 -10.84 -1.74
C ASP A 93 24.70 -10.66 -0.58
N TYR A 94 25.11 -9.42 -0.27
CA TYR A 94 26.16 -9.12 0.70
C TYR A 94 25.69 -8.22 1.86
N GLN A 95 24.49 -7.69 1.79
CA GLN A 95 24.00 -6.70 2.77
C GLN A 95 22.65 -7.09 3.33
N ILE A 96 22.58 -7.19 4.65
CA ILE A 96 21.36 -7.39 5.39
C ILE A 96 20.95 -6.06 6.02
N ALA A 97 19.70 -5.69 5.89
CA ALA A 97 19.10 -4.58 6.60
C ALA A 97 18.21 -5.09 7.73
N THR A 98 18.05 -4.26 8.74
CA THR A 98 17.11 -4.45 9.83
C THR A 98 16.07 -3.36 9.84
N ALA A 99 14.85 -3.70 10.20
CA ALA A 99 13.79 -2.78 10.48
C ALA A 99 12.98 -3.27 11.68
N ASP A 100 12.36 -2.38 12.40
CA ASP A 100 11.40 -2.76 13.42
C ASP A 100 10.05 -3.07 12.77
N GLU A 101 9.53 -4.27 13.01
CA GLU A 101 8.22 -4.70 12.54
C GLU A 101 7.16 -4.33 13.56
N TYR A 102 6.11 -3.67 13.08
CA TYR A 102 4.92 -3.36 13.87
C TYR A 102 3.68 -3.95 13.20
N LEU A 103 2.81 -4.52 14.00
CA LEU A 103 1.45 -4.87 13.60
C LEU A 103 0.56 -3.65 13.75
N VAL A 104 -0.07 -3.25 12.66
CA VAL A 104 -1.01 -2.13 12.62
C VAL A 104 -2.43 -2.66 12.59
N LYS A 105 -3.28 -2.13 13.46
CA LYS A 105 -4.71 -2.43 13.52
C LYS A 105 -5.54 -1.19 13.30
N HIS A 106 -6.47 -1.29 12.38
CA HIS A 106 -7.48 -0.26 12.16
C HIS A 106 -8.79 -0.91 11.70
N ASN A 107 -9.82 -0.78 12.51
CA ASN A 107 -11.09 -1.51 12.32
C ASN A 107 -10.84 -3.02 12.13
N ASP A 108 -11.37 -3.61 11.07
CA ASP A 108 -11.22 -5.04 10.75
C ASP A 108 -9.96 -5.35 9.92
N THR A 109 -9.09 -4.36 9.70
CA THR A 109 -7.86 -4.55 8.94
C THR A 109 -6.65 -4.67 9.87
N GLU A 110 -5.81 -5.65 9.58
CA GLU A 110 -4.56 -5.90 10.29
C GLU A 110 -3.45 -6.22 9.29
N HIS A 111 -2.31 -5.54 9.41
CA HIS A 111 -1.16 -5.76 8.55
C HIS A 111 0.14 -5.35 9.24
N SER A 112 1.26 -5.93 8.81
CA SER A 112 2.58 -5.52 9.29
C SER A 112 3.13 -4.34 8.51
N ILE A 113 3.84 -3.46 9.22
CA ILE A 113 4.65 -2.37 8.65
C ILE A 113 6.09 -2.48 9.14
N LEU A 114 7.00 -1.92 8.37
CA LEU A 114 8.41 -1.78 8.74
C LEU A 114 8.75 -0.32 8.98
N LEU A 115 9.38 -0.06 10.12
CA LEU A 115 9.95 1.24 10.49
C LEU A 115 11.47 1.10 10.64
N HIS A 116 12.21 2.09 10.13
CA HIS A 116 13.68 2.16 10.23
C HIS A 116 14.07 3.30 11.16
N ASP A 117 15.28 3.25 11.68
CA ASP A 117 15.87 4.38 12.41
C ASP A 117 16.36 5.45 11.42
N LEU A 118 15.39 6.09 10.77
CA LEU A 118 15.60 7.19 9.81
C LEU A 118 14.77 8.39 10.24
N PRO A 119 15.17 9.61 9.82
CA PRO A 119 14.40 10.82 10.09
C PRO A 119 12.94 10.70 9.62
N ASP A 120 12.04 11.24 10.40
CA ASP A 120 10.63 11.21 10.11
C ASP A 120 10.30 12.04 8.84
N ARG A 121 9.27 11.58 8.14
CA ARG A 121 8.67 12.30 7.02
C ARG A 121 7.27 12.70 7.44
N ASP A 122 7.21 13.67 8.34
CA ASP A 122 5.94 14.17 8.86
C ASP A 122 5.13 14.85 7.76
N PHE A 123 3.83 14.61 7.76
CA PHE A 123 2.91 15.26 6.84
C PHE A 123 1.51 15.39 7.42
N HIS A 124 0.75 16.33 6.86
CA HIS A 124 -0.67 16.48 7.10
C HIS A 124 -1.37 16.74 5.77
N PHE A 125 -2.26 15.82 5.37
CA PHE A 125 -3.00 15.91 4.12
C PHE A 125 -4.49 15.72 4.36
N LYS A 126 -5.29 16.52 3.66
CA LYS A 126 -6.70 16.22 3.42
C LYS A 126 -6.84 15.60 2.04
N VAL A 127 -7.36 14.37 1.98
CA VAL A 127 -7.51 13.62 0.72
C VAL A 127 -8.62 14.27 -0.12
N PRO A 128 -8.33 14.71 -1.37
CA PRO A 128 -9.34 15.29 -2.23
C PRO A 128 -10.39 14.27 -2.66
N GLU A 129 -11.58 14.75 -3.06
CA GLU A 129 -12.59 13.91 -3.68
C GLU A 129 -12.04 13.21 -4.94
N GLY A 130 -12.43 11.95 -5.15
CA GLY A 130 -11.96 11.13 -6.27
C GLY A 130 -10.48 10.75 -6.21
N HIS A 131 -9.83 10.89 -5.04
CA HIS A 131 -8.42 10.55 -4.85
C HIS A 131 -8.20 9.67 -3.63
N TYR A 132 -7.08 8.95 -3.62
CA TYR A 132 -6.66 8.06 -2.54
C TYR A 132 -5.25 8.41 -2.08
N LEU A 133 -5.00 8.25 -0.78
CA LEU A 133 -3.65 8.34 -0.23
C LEU A 133 -3.09 6.93 -0.08
N ALA A 134 -1.97 6.68 -0.73
CA ALA A 134 -1.29 5.39 -0.80
C ALA A 134 0.02 5.42 -0.01
N MET A 135 0.27 4.41 0.82
CA MET A 135 1.56 4.23 1.49
C MET A 135 2.09 2.81 1.30
N GLY A 136 3.42 2.68 1.28
CA GLY A 136 4.06 1.38 1.33
C GLY A 136 4.16 0.86 2.77
N ASP A 137 4.11 -0.46 2.95
CA ASP A 137 4.22 -1.08 4.27
C ASP A 137 5.64 -0.94 4.84
N ASN A 138 6.68 -0.87 4.01
CA ASN A 138 8.02 -0.43 4.42
C ASN A 138 8.04 1.11 4.47
N ARG A 139 7.57 1.68 5.57
CA ARG A 139 7.23 3.10 5.72
C ARG A 139 8.36 4.04 5.34
N ASP A 140 9.55 3.80 5.85
CA ASP A 140 10.68 4.71 5.63
C ASP A 140 11.43 4.43 4.33
N ASN A 141 11.18 3.28 3.69
CA ASN A 141 11.78 2.90 2.42
C ASN A 141 10.72 2.71 1.32
N SER A 142 9.85 3.70 1.16
CA SER A 142 8.79 3.71 0.16
C SER A 142 8.71 5.06 -0.56
N SER A 143 8.68 5.01 -1.89
CA SER A 143 8.21 6.12 -2.71
C SER A 143 6.70 5.98 -2.87
N ASP A 144 5.94 6.82 -2.16
CA ASP A 144 4.50 6.75 -2.07
C ASP A 144 3.86 8.16 -2.02
N SER A 145 2.60 8.29 -1.63
CA SER A 145 1.86 9.55 -1.63
C SER A 145 2.54 10.68 -0.85
N ARG A 146 3.42 10.37 0.07
CA ARG A 146 4.23 11.37 0.78
C ARG A 146 5.24 12.10 -0.12
N VAL A 147 5.57 11.51 -1.27
CA VAL A 147 6.55 12.03 -2.23
C VAL A 147 5.89 12.61 -3.46
N TRP A 148 4.89 11.92 -4.02
CA TRP A 148 4.32 12.26 -5.33
C TRP A 148 2.82 12.61 -5.26
N GLY A 149 2.20 12.64 -4.06
CA GLY A 149 0.81 13.09 -3.87
C GLY A 149 -0.21 11.96 -3.95
N PHE A 150 -1.42 12.28 -4.37
CA PHE A 150 -2.57 11.38 -4.34
C PHE A 150 -2.70 10.55 -5.61
N VAL A 151 -3.39 9.40 -5.50
CA VAL A 151 -3.76 8.54 -6.62
C VAL A 151 -5.16 8.93 -7.08
N PRO A 152 -5.33 9.43 -8.32
CA PRO A 152 -6.67 9.66 -8.88
C PRO A 152 -7.43 8.35 -9.06
N GLU A 153 -8.74 8.37 -8.86
CA GLU A 153 -9.60 7.18 -9.06
C GLU A 153 -9.50 6.60 -10.47
N GLU A 154 -9.30 7.43 -11.48
CA GLU A 154 -9.14 7.00 -12.87
C GLU A 154 -7.86 6.18 -13.12
N TYR A 155 -6.88 6.23 -12.20
CA TYR A 155 -5.62 5.49 -12.30
C TYR A 155 -5.67 4.11 -11.63
N LEU A 156 -6.80 3.75 -11.03
CA LEU A 156 -6.96 2.45 -10.38
C LEU A 156 -6.96 1.32 -11.40
N VAL A 157 -6.13 0.30 -11.16
CA VAL A 157 -6.04 -0.91 -11.99
C VAL A 157 -6.82 -2.06 -11.35
N GLY A 158 -6.64 -2.30 -10.04
CA GLY A 158 -7.36 -3.36 -9.34
C GLY A 158 -6.81 -3.68 -7.95
N LYS A 159 -7.52 -4.56 -7.25
CA LYS A 159 -7.13 -5.05 -5.93
C LYS A 159 -6.17 -6.24 -6.05
N ALA A 160 -5.02 -6.15 -5.38
CA ALA A 160 -4.14 -7.30 -5.18
C ALA A 160 -4.75 -8.21 -4.11
N TRP A 161 -4.82 -9.53 -4.34
CA TRP A 161 -5.53 -10.41 -3.41
C TRP A 161 -4.80 -11.67 -3.01
N VAL A 162 -3.91 -12.22 -3.85
CA VAL A 162 -3.16 -13.45 -3.56
C VAL A 162 -1.81 -13.46 -4.24
N ILE A 163 -0.81 -14.05 -3.56
CA ILE A 163 0.46 -14.41 -4.16
C ILE A 163 0.25 -15.75 -4.87
N TRP A 164 0.24 -15.77 -6.19
CA TRP A 164 -0.03 -16.99 -6.93
C TRP A 164 1.23 -17.76 -7.32
N LEU A 165 2.41 -17.12 -7.29
CA LEU A 165 3.70 -17.76 -7.57
C LEU A 165 4.85 -17.00 -6.88
N ASN A 166 5.83 -17.75 -6.36
CA ASN A 166 7.14 -17.25 -5.95
C ASN A 166 8.15 -18.39 -6.11
N PHE A 167 9.15 -18.20 -6.96
CA PHE A 167 10.17 -19.24 -7.22
C PHE A 167 11.22 -19.34 -6.10
N GLY A 168 11.53 -18.24 -5.41
CA GLY A 168 12.51 -18.21 -4.32
C GLY A 168 11.94 -18.72 -3.00
N GLU A 169 10.66 -18.44 -2.74
CA GLU A 169 9.95 -18.81 -1.51
C GLU A 169 8.58 -19.44 -1.81
N PRO A 170 8.55 -20.73 -2.20
CA PRO A 170 7.30 -21.41 -2.55
C PRO A 170 6.24 -21.45 -1.44
N SER A 171 6.65 -21.32 -0.17
CA SER A 171 5.76 -21.25 0.99
C SER A 171 4.81 -20.03 0.97
N ARG A 172 5.13 -19.02 0.18
CA ARG A 172 4.31 -17.81 0.02
C ARG A 172 3.16 -17.97 -0.97
N ILE A 173 3.21 -19.04 -1.80
CA ILE A 173 2.17 -19.32 -2.80
C ILE A 173 0.84 -19.63 -2.11
N GLY A 174 -0.22 -18.94 -2.51
CA GLY A 174 -1.55 -19.05 -1.93
C GLY A 174 -1.81 -18.10 -0.75
N ASN A 175 -0.82 -17.36 -0.27
CA ASN A 175 -1.03 -16.38 0.78
C ASN A 175 -1.91 -15.24 0.28
N LEU A 176 -2.98 -14.97 1.03
CA LEU A 176 -3.86 -13.84 0.77
C LEU A 176 -3.15 -12.53 1.15
N ILE A 177 -3.30 -11.53 0.30
CA ILE A 177 -2.79 -10.18 0.53
C ILE A 177 -3.87 -9.43 1.32
N LYS A 178 -3.54 -9.13 2.58
CA LYS A 178 -4.42 -8.42 3.52
C LYS A 178 -3.90 -7.02 3.77
#